data_a365f5b4069134853b95dea8c49d2b8d
#
_entry.id   a365f5b4069134853b95dea8c49d2b8d
#
_cell.length_a   1.000
_cell.length_b   1.000
_cell.length_c   1.000
_cell.angle_alpha   90.00
_cell.angle_beta   90.00
_cell.angle_gamma   90.00
#
_symmetry.space_group_name_H-M   'P 1'
#
loop_
_entity.id
_entity.type
_entity.pdbx_description
1 polymer ?
#
loop_
_entity_poly.entity_id
_entity_poly.type
_entity_poly.pdbx_seq_one_letter_code
_entity_poly.pdbx_strand_id
1 'polypeptide(L)'
;MTRGSLLVSVSAVALALSACTTPPVAPGAAGDKAPAIAPTVVKPVPAKPADVKETKDATDAAAPTFVPAKFAALPGWARDDMRAAWPAFMASCGVLVKRPDWKESCTIARQVNADSDKAIRLFFETFFVPNQVVAADGANTGLVTGYYEPLLHGARKRGGPYQTPLYKVPDDLVTVDLAGVYPELKNMRLRGKLVGKKVVPYATRADIERATSVTGKELLWVDDEVEAFFLQVQGSGRVQLTDTQETVRVAYADQNGHPYKSIGRYLVDKGELTLSQASAQGIKAWIAGHPTRKDELFNANPSYVFFKEERLPDPKVGPKGALGVPLTPQRSVAIDSRFVPLGAPVFLATTQANSDIPMQRLVMAQDTGGAIRGPIRVDYFFGFGAEAAENAGRMKQSGAVWVLLPKQAPAR
;
A
#
# COMPACT_ATOMS: atom_id res chain seq x y z
N MET A 1 24.22 -3.35 65.42
CA MET A 1 23.70 -4.57 66.02
C MET A 1 22.62 -5.06 65.15
N THR A 2 22.61 -6.14 64.41
CA THR A 2 23.22 -7.44 64.38
C THR A 2 23.18 -7.91 62.91
N ARG A 3 24.24 -8.55 62.48
CA ARG A 3 24.40 -9.19 61.16
C ARG A 3 23.56 -10.48 61.08
N GLY A 4 23.01 -10.77 59.93
CA GLY A 4 22.45 -12.08 59.57
C GLY A 4 22.81 -12.45 58.14
N SER A 5 23.85 -13.29 58.00
CA SER A 5 24.26 -13.94 56.78
C SER A 5 23.36 -15.14 56.51
N LEU A 6 22.89 -15.33 55.29
CA LEU A 6 22.30 -16.61 54.81
C LEU A 6 23.08 -17.14 53.60
N LEU A 7 23.59 -18.36 53.82
CA LEU A 7 24.32 -19.17 52.82
C LEU A 7 23.38 -19.69 51.73
N VAL A 8 23.83 -19.63 50.49
CA VAL A 8 23.20 -20.28 49.34
C VAL A 8 23.95 -21.56 49.03
N SER A 9 23.24 -22.70 49.10
CA SER A 9 23.74 -24.01 48.73
C SER A 9 23.57 -24.25 47.24
N VAL A 10 24.64 -24.63 46.55
CA VAL A 10 24.67 -25.06 45.15
C VAL A 10 24.47 -26.57 45.11
N SER A 11 23.43 -27.07 44.47
CA SER A 11 23.25 -28.48 44.15
C SER A 11 23.50 -28.74 42.68
N ALA A 12 24.52 -29.52 42.38
CA ALA A 12 24.85 -30.02 41.06
C ALA A 12 23.97 -31.25 40.72
N VAL A 13 23.32 -31.21 39.57
CA VAL A 13 22.59 -32.36 38.98
C VAL A 13 23.38 -32.89 37.80
N ALA A 14 23.81 -34.16 37.91
CA ALA A 14 24.52 -34.86 36.84
C ALA A 14 23.49 -35.43 35.82
N LEU A 15 23.71 -35.19 34.52
CA LEU A 15 22.99 -35.80 33.42
C LEU A 15 23.65 -37.16 33.09
N ALA A 16 22.86 -38.23 33.16
CA ALA A 16 23.22 -39.55 32.62
C ALA A 16 22.75 -39.70 31.17
N LEU A 17 23.67 -39.96 30.25
CA LEU A 17 23.40 -40.34 28.85
C LEU A 17 23.04 -41.81 28.77
N SER A 18 21.85 -42.16 28.27
CA SER A 18 21.47 -43.53 27.91
C SER A 18 21.44 -43.65 26.36
N ALA A 19 22.32 -44.45 25.83
CA ALA A 19 22.35 -44.84 24.44
C ALA A 19 21.37 -46.00 24.21
N CYS A 20 20.43 -45.87 23.26
CA CYS A 20 19.60 -46.96 22.78
C CYS A 20 20.13 -47.45 21.43
N THR A 21 20.58 -48.71 21.41
CA THR A 21 20.95 -49.49 20.23
C THR A 21 19.72 -50.14 19.60
N THR A 22 19.55 -50.01 18.29
CA THR A 22 18.53 -50.71 17.50
C THR A 22 19.06 -52.08 16.99
N PRO A 23 18.27 -53.16 16.99
CA PRO A 23 18.65 -54.43 16.37
C PRO A 23 18.29 -54.47 14.87
N PRO A 24 18.96 -55.36 14.07
CA PRO A 24 18.74 -55.47 12.64
C PRO A 24 17.53 -56.37 12.30
N VAL A 25 16.79 -55.98 11.25
CA VAL A 25 15.69 -56.80 10.67
C VAL A 25 16.20 -57.48 9.39
N ALA A 26 15.96 -58.80 9.28
CA ALA A 26 16.29 -59.63 8.14
C ALA A 26 15.21 -59.53 7.02
N PRO A 27 15.52 -59.94 5.75
CA PRO A 27 14.66 -59.69 4.60
C PRO A 27 13.64 -60.82 4.35
N GLY A 28 12.42 -60.42 3.96
CA GLY A 28 11.35 -61.37 3.57
C GLY A 28 10.55 -60.88 2.36
N ALA A 29 10.73 -61.61 1.29
CA ALA A 29 9.85 -61.96 0.15
C ALA A 29 8.94 -60.94 -0.56
N ALA A 30 9.04 -61.01 -1.87
CA ALA A 30 8.35 -60.30 -2.95
C ALA A 30 6.82 -60.48 -2.99
N GLY A 31 6.12 -59.41 -3.40
CA GLY A 31 4.72 -59.37 -3.78
C GLY A 31 4.36 -58.15 -4.59
N ASP A 32 3.99 -58.38 -5.79
CA ASP A 32 3.36 -57.59 -6.87
C ASP A 32 3.32 -56.07 -6.88
N LYS A 33 3.82 -55.54 -8.00
CA LYS A 33 3.86 -54.16 -8.42
C LYS A 33 2.53 -53.67 -9.00
N ALA A 34 1.92 -52.67 -8.40
CA ALA A 34 1.05 -51.72 -9.08
C ALA A 34 1.88 -50.46 -9.45
N PRO A 35 1.65 -49.83 -10.61
CA PRO A 35 2.48 -48.69 -11.07
C PRO A 35 2.18 -47.43 -10.23
N ALA A 36 3.16 -46.96 -9.52
CA ALA A 36 3.13 -45.68 -8.82
C ALA A 36 3.26 -44.54 -9.84
N ILE A 37 2.23 -43.68 -9.94
CA ILE A 37 2.31 -42.39 -10.62
C ILE A 37 3.17 -41.50 -9.73
N ALA A 38 4.38 -41.18 -10.18
CA ALA A 38 5.27 -40.24 -9.50
C ALA A 38 4.65 -38.84 -9.52
N PRO A 39 4.63 -38.11 -8.40
CA PRO A 39 4.27 -36.71 -8.41
C PRO A 39 5.35 -35.92 -9.16
N THR A 40 4.96 -35.27 -10.26
CA THR A 40 5.82 -34.31 -10.99
C THR A 40 6.11 -33.16 -10.06
N VAL A 41 7.31 -33.14 -9.49
CA VAL A 41 7.83 -31.99 -8.75
C VAL A 41 8.13 -30.92 -9.77
N VAL A 42 7.20 -29.98 -9.94
CA VAL A 42 7.46 -28.72 -10.67
C VAL A 42 8.44 -27.94 -9.80
N LYS A 43 9.72 -27.94 -10.20
CA LYS A 43 10.73 -27.04 -9.61
C LYS A 43 10.24 -25.61 -9.80
N PRO A 44 10.22 -24.76 -8.75
CA PRO A 44 9.99 -23.34 -8.93
C PRO A 44 11.12 -22.80 -9.81
N VAL A 45 10.75 -22.23 -10.95
CA VAL A 45 11.69 -21.44 -11.78
C VAL A 45 12.07 -20.23 -10.94
N PRO A 46 13.36 -19.96 -10.68
CA PRO A 46 13.78 -18.74 -10.02
C PRO A 46 13.39 -17.57 -10.91
N ALA A 47 12.47 -16.75 -10.43
CA ALA A 47 12.08 -15.51 -11.09
C ALA A 47 13.29 -14.57 -11.06
N LYS A 48 14.00 -14.49 -12.19
CA LYS A 48 14.93 -13.41 -12.45
C LYS A 48 14.17 -12.10 -12.25
N PRO A 49 14.71 -11.04 -11.61
CA PRO A 49 14.03 -9.76 -11.51
C PRO A 49 13.65 -9.34 -12.93
N ALA A 50 12.37 -9.40 -13.24
CA ALA A 50 11.88 -8.95 -14.53
C ALA A 50 12.13 -7.45 -14.62
N ASP A 51 12.72 -7.01 -15.73
CA ASP A 51 12.70 -5.61 -16.13
C ASP A 51 11.24 -5.21 -16.33
N VAL A 52 10.60 -4.77 -15.24
CA VAL A 52 9.24 -4.24 -15.28
C VAL A 52 9.33 -2.91 -15.99
N LYS A 53 9.05 -2.90 -17.29
CA LYS A 53 8.87 -1.68 -18.05
C LYS A 53 7.75 -0.90 -17.38
N GLU A 54 8.09 0.21 -16.69
CA GLU A 54 7.11 1.22 -16.37
C GLU A 54 6.48 1.68 -17.69
N THR A 55 5.21 1.34 -17.88
CA THR A 55 4.48 1.68 -19.09
C THR A 55 4.44 3.20 -19.25
N LYS A 56 4.83 3.66 -20.42
CA LYS A 56 4.60 5.03 -20.89
C LYS A 56 3.12 5.38 -20.65
N ASP A 57 2.88 6.59 -20.19
CA ASP A 57 1.60 7.25 -19.92
C ASP A 57 0.36 6.35 -20.00
N ALA A 58 -0.08 5.84 -18.83
CA ALA A 58 -1.18 4.87 -18.71
C ALA A 58 -2.58 5.47 -18.95
N THR A 59 -2.68 6.54 -19.74
CA THR A 59 -3.97 7.13 -20.13
C THR A 59 -4.77 6.24 -21.09
N ASP A 60 -4.11 5.36 -21.87
CA ASP A 60 -4.72 4.52 -22.91
C ASP A 60 -4.56 3.02 -22.66
N ALA A 61 -4.37 2.58 -21.41
CA ALA A 61 -4.30 1.15 -21.13
C ALA A 61 -5.66 0.49 -21.47
N ALA A 62 -5.64 -0.46 -22.39
CA ALA A 62 -6.82 -1.26 -22.72
C ALA A 62 -7.35 -1.98 -21.48
N ALA A 63 -8.67 -2.18 -21.41
CA ALA A 63 -9.32 -2.83 -20.28
C ALA A 63 -8.75 -4.24 -20.03
N PRO A 64 -8.47 -4.62 -18.78
CA PRO A 64 -8.03 -5.97 -18.45
C PRO A 64 -9.17 -6.97 -18.62
N THR A 65 -8.82 -8.24 -18.74
CA THR A 65 -9.75 -9.34 -18.62
C THR A 65 -9.79 -9.84 -17.16
N PHE A 66 -11.00 -10.04 -16.65
CA PHE A 66 -11.23 -10.69 -15.38
C PHE A 66 -11.52 -12.17 -15.63
N VAL A 67 -10.56 -13.05 -15.34
CA VAL A 67 -10.68 -14.49 -15.57
C VAL A 67 -11.15 -15.16 -14.27
N PRO A 68 -12.39 -15.71 -14.25
CA PRO A 68 -12.90 -16.42 -13.07
C PRO A 68 -12.00 -17.57 -12.66
N ALA A 69 -11.75 -17.70 -11.35
CA ALA A 69 -10.92 -18.75 -10.77
C ALA A 69 -11.66 -19.44 -9.62
N LYS A 70 -11.16 -20.61 -9.19
CA LYS A 70 -11.59 -21.25 -7.96
C LYS A 70 -10.69 -20.79 -6.80
N PHE A 71 -11.23 -20.67 -5.59
CA PHE A 71 -10.43 -20.31 -4.41
C PHE A 71 -9.24 -21.24 -4.18
N ALA A 72 -9.38 -22.53 -4.50
CA ALA A 72 -8.29 -23.51 -4.41
C ALA A 72 -7.11 -23.21 -5.37
N ALA A 73 -7.31 -22.40 -6.39
CA ALA A 73 -6.25 -21.97 -7.32
C ALA A 73 -5.48 -20.72 -6.83
N LEU A 74 -5.97 -20.05 -5.80
CA LEU A 74 -5.29 -18.88 -5.21
C LEU A 74 -4.14 -19.39 -4.32
N PRO A 75 -2.88 -19.06 -4.64
CA PRO A 75 -1.75 -19.58 -3.88
C PRO A 75 -1.80 -19.06 -2.43
N GLY A 76 -1.82 -19.97 -1.46
CA GLY A 76 -1.83 -19.61 -0.05
C GLY A 76 -3.17 -19.16 0.53
N TRP A 77 -4.27 -19.18 -0.23
CA TRP A 77 -5.61 -18.82 0.27
C TRP A 77 -5.96 -19.53 1.59
N ALA A 78 -5.71 -20.82 1.67
CA ALA A 78 -6.01 -21.63 2.86
C ALA A 78 -5.15 -21.28 4.08
N ARG A 79 -4.04 -20.55 3.92
CA ARG A 79 -3.08 -20.22 4.98
C ARG A 79 -3.15 -18.77 5.46
N ASP A 80 -3.86 -17.89 4.73
CA ASP A 80 -3.97 -16.49 5.14
C ASP A 80 -4.81 -16.34 6.42
N ASP A 81 -4.44 -15.43 7.28
CA ASP A 81 -5.23 -15.05 8.48
C ASP A 81 -6.42 -14.18 8.06
N MET A 82 -7.57 -14.79 7.91
CA MET A 82 -8.80 -14.09 7.52
C MET A 82 -9.31 -13.13 8.58
N ARG A 83 -9.03 -13.42 9.86
CA ARG A 83 -9.43 -12.52 10.97
C ARG A 83 -8.69 -11.18 10.87
N ALA A 84 -7.42 -11.19 10.47
CA ALA A 84 -6.66 -9.96 10.25
C ALA A 84 -7.23 -9.12 9.07
N ALA A 85 -7.83 -9.76 8.05
CA ALA A 85 -8.44 -9.08 6.92
C ALA A 85 -9.87 -8.55 7.22
N TRP A 86 -10.55 -9.17 8.19
CA TRP A 86 -11.97 -8.92 8.45
C TRP A 86 -12.30 -7.48 8.83
N PRO A 87 -11.56 -6.79 9.71
CA PRO A 87 -11.84 -5.39 10.05
C PRO A 87 -11.77 -4.46 8.83
N ALA A 88 -10.80 -4.68 7.93
CA ALA A 88 -10.68 -3.90 6.70
C ALA A 88 -11.87 -4.15 5.76
N PHE A 89 -12.32 -5.40 5.63
CA PHE A 89 -13.52 -5.73 4.85
C PHE A 89 -14.78 -5.10 5.44
N MET A 90 -14.97 -5.16 6.76
CA MET A 90 -16.12 -4.55 7.42
C MET A 90 -16.13 -3.03 7.28
N ALA A 91 -14.95 -2.37 7.30
CA ALA A 91 -14.82 -0.96 6.99
C ALA A 91 -15.26 -0.65 5.55
N SER A 92 -14.81 -1.47 4.56
CA SER A 92 -15.28 -1.36 3.17
C SER A 92 -16.80 -1.55 3.06
N CYS A 93 -17.36 -2.53 3.75
CA CYS A 93 -18.80 -2.79 3.76
C CYS A 93 -19.62 -1.62 4.33
N GLY A 94 -19.07 -0.82 5.24
CA GLY A 94 -19.72 0.40 5.71
C GLY A 94 -20.09 1.38 4.58
N VAL A 95 -19.33 1.36 3.49
CA VAL A 95 -19.58 2.16 2.27
C VAL A 95 -20.29 1.34 1.21
N LEU A 96 -19.82 0.11 0.95
CA LEU A 96 -20.27 -0.74 -0.16
C LEU A 96 -21.70 -1.22 0.00
N VAL A 97 -22.23 -1.32 1.21
CA VAL A 97 -23.62 -1.75 1.48
C VAL A 97 -24.67 -0.87 0.76
N LYS A 98 -24.30 0.35 0.37
CA LYS A 98 -25.14 1.27 -0.41
C LYS A 98 -25.18 0.94 -1.91
N ARG A 99 -24.26 0.10 -2.38
CA ARG A 99 -24.19 -0.34 -3.79
C ARG A 99 -25.00 -1.64 -3.95
N PRO A 100 -25.91 -1.71 -4.92
CA PRO A 100 -26.79 -2.88 -5.10
C PRO A 100 -26.06 -4.22 -5.09
N ASP A 101 -24.96 -4.31 -5.87
CA ASP A 101 -24.18 -5.54 -6.05
C ASP A 101 -23.49 -6.03 -4.77
N TRP A 102 -23.28 -5.16 -3.77
CA TRP A 102 -22.57 -5.43 -2.52
C TRP A 102 -23.51 -5.52 -1.31
N LYS A 103 -24.75 -5.09 -1.48
CA LYS A 103 -25.70 -4.93 -0.37
C LYS A 103 -25.93 -6.24 0.39
N GLU A 104 -26.16 -7.33 -0.33
CA GLU A 104 -26.42 -8.64 0.27
C GLU A 104 -25.22 -9.15 1.06
N SER A 105 -24.06 -9.27 0.42
CA SER A 105 -22.82 -9.76 1.04
C SER A 105 -22.42 -8.93 2.26
N CYS A 106 -22.50 -7.58 2.17
CA CYS A 106 -22.19 -6.69 3.29
C CYS A 106 -23.22 -6.75 4.43
N THR A 107 -24.47 -7.08 4.13
CA THR A 107 -25.51 -7.28 5.18
C THR A 107 -25.25 -8.57 5.93
N ILE A 108 -24.97 -9.67 5.23
CA ILE A 108 -24.70 -10.99 5.83
C ILE A 108 -23.37 -10.98 6.60
N ALA A 109 -22.38 -10.23 6.13
CA ALA A 109 -21.08 -10.10 6.81
C ALA A 109 -21.23 -9.71 8.30
N ARG A 110 -22.22 -8.91 8.64
CA ARG A 110 -22.47 -8.48 10.03
C ARG A 110 -22.86 -9.61 10.98
N GLN A 111 -23.25 -10.77 10.43
CA GLN A 111 -23.69 -11.95 11.18
C GLN A 111 -22.58 -13.03 11.25
N VAL A 112 -21.46 -12.82 10.57
CA VAL A 112 -20.34 -13.75 10.56
C VAL A 112 -19.59 -13.66 11.88
N ASN A 113 -19.25 -14.81 12.46
CA ASN A 113 -18.39 -14.85 13.64
C ASN A 113 -16.96 -14.38 13.27
N ALA A 114 -16.63 -13.15 13.67
CA ALA A 114 -15.36 -12.50 13.38
C ALA A 114 -14.13 -13.17 14.04
N ASP A 115 -14.34 -13.97 15.08
CA ASP A 115 -13.28 -14.69 15.78
C ASP A 115 -12.93 -16.02 15.11
N SER A 116 -13.73 -16.47 14.15
CA SER A 116 -13.56 -17.73 13.43
C SER A 116 -12.98 -17.52 12.03
N ASP A 117 -11.69 -17.82 11.86
CA ASP A 117 -11.04 -17.82 10.54
C ASP A 117 -11.80 -18.68 9.52
N LYS A 118 -12.28 -19.87 9.97
CA LYS A 118 -13.07 -20.76 9.14
C LYS A 118 -14.40 -20.14 8.69
N ALA A 119 -15.11 -19.43 9.59
CA ALA A 119 -16.37 -18.81 9.24
C ALA A 119 -16.17 -17.66 8.25
N ILE A 120 -15.13 -16.83 8.43
CA ILE A 120 -14.79 -15.74 7.52
C ILE A 120 -14.39 -16.29 6.14
N ARG A 121 -13.55 -17.32 6.09
CA ARG A 121 -13.13 -17.96 4.84
C ARG A 121 -14.34 -18.52 4.08
N LEU A 122 -15.20 -19.27 4.77
CA LEU A 122 -16.44 -19.81 4.20
C LEU A 122 -17.36 -18.69 3.68
N PHE A 123 -17.43 -17.56 4.37
CA PHE A 123 -18.19 -16.40 3.89
C PHE A 123 -17.65 -15.90 2.53
N PHE A 124 -16.33 -15.69 2.39
CA PHE A 124 -15.77 -15.25 1.10
C PHE A 124 -16.01 -16.30 0.01
N GLU A 125 -15.80 -17.59 0.30
CA GLU A 125 -16.02 -18.68 -0.65
C GLU A 125 -17.48 -18.83 -1.07
N THR A 126 -18.41 -18.47 -0.17
CA THR A 126 -19.85 -18.55 -0.45
C THR A 126 -20.34 -17.37 -1.29
N PHE A 127 -19.93 -16.15 -0.96
CA PHE A 127 -20.51 -14.94 -1.54
C PHE A 127 -19.71 -14.31 -2.68
N PHE A 128 -18.49 -14.77 -2.94
CA PHE A 128 -17.61 -14.16 -3.93
C PHE A 128 -17.09 -15.16 -4.96
N VAL A 129 -16.70 -14.61 -6.12
CA VAL A 129 -15.93 -15.30 -7.15
C VAL A 129 -14.59 -14.57 -7.28
N PRO A 130 -13.45 -15.23 -7.08
CA PRO A 130 -12.16 -14.64 -7.38
C PRO A 130 -11.97 -14.56 -8.89
N ASN A 131 -11.54 -13.41 -9.38
CA ASN A 131 -11.25 -13.16 -10.78
C ASN A 131 -9.80 -12.72 -10.93
N GLN A 132 -8.98 -13.51 -11.62
CA GLN A 132 -7.61 -13.11 -11.91
C GLN A 132 -7.63 -11.93 -12.87
N VAL A 133 -6.86 -10.90 -12.55
CA VAL A 133 -6.67 -9.75 -13.43
C VAL A 133 -5.59 -10.08 -14.45
N VAL A 134 -5.95 -10.02 -15.73
CA VAL A 134 -5.03 -10.23 -16.84
C VAL A 134 -5.02 -8.96 -17.68
N ALA A 135 -3.86 -8.37 -17.89
CA ALA A 135 -3.70 -7.18 -18.70
C ALA A 135 -3.96 -7.47 -20.19
N ALA A 136 -4.20 -6.45 -20.98
CA ALA A 136 -4.54 -6.59 -22.39
C ALA A 136 -3.43 -7.24 -23.24
N ASP A 137 -2.19 -7.17 -22.80
CA ASP A 137 -1.03 -7.85 -23.40
C ASP A 137 -0.87 -9.31 -22.94
N GLY A 138 -1.81 -9.83 -22.15
CA GLY A 138 -1.78 -11.18 -21.58
C GLY A 138 -0.98 -11.32 -20.30
N ALA A 139 -0.34 -10.26 -19.77
CA ALA A 139 0.37 -10.32 -18.50
C ALA A 139 -0.61 -10.57 -17.35
N ASN A 140 -0.27 -11.49 -16.45
CA ASN A 140 -1.05 -11.84 -15.25
C ASN A 140 -0.34 -11.45 -13.95
N THR A 141 0.79 -10.76 -14.05
CA THR A 141 1.53 -10.17 -12.94
C THR A 141 1.85 -8.72 -13.24
N GLY A 142 2.00 -7.93 -12.19
CA GLY A 142 2.34 -6.52 -12.30
C GLY A 142 3.18 -6.04 -11.13
N LEU A 143 3.42 -4.74 -11.06
CA LEU A 143 4.27 -4.12 -10.05
C LEU A 143 3.53 -3.94 -8.72
N VAL A 144 4.13 -4.47 -7.67
CA VAL A 144 3.71 -4.26 -6.28
C VAL A 144 4.76 -3.42 -5.57
N THR A 145 4.35 -2.26 -5.07
CA THR A 145 5.17 -1.39 -4.22
C THR A 145 4.54 -1.25 -2.84
N GLY A 146 5.14 -0.47 -1.96
CA GLY A 146 4.63 -0.24 -0.62
C GLY A 146 4.60 1.23 -0.26
N TYR A 147 3.65 1.59 0.61
CA TYR A 147 3.56 2.90 1.23
C TYR A 147 3.26 2.78 2.72
N TYR A 148 3.46 3.87 3.44
CA TYR A 148 3.31 3.92 4.89
C TYR A 148 2.91 5.33 5.33
N GLU A 149 2.53 5.50 6.58
CA GLU A 149 2.27 6.79 7.19
C GLU A 149 3.53 7.27 7.93
N PRO A 150 4.29 8.26 7.40
CA PRO A 150 5.51 8.77 8.03
C PRO A 150 5.21 9.57 9.30
N LEU A 151 6.21 9.66 10.20
CA LEU A 151 6.22 10.55 11.34
C LEU A 151 7.26 11.63 11.11
N LEU A 152 6.82 12.89 11.16
CA LEU A 152 7.66 14.08 11.07
C LEU A 152 7.63 14.84 12.41
N HIS A 153 8.62 15.71 12.63
CA HIS A 153 8.61 16.67 13.72
C HIS A 153 8.25 18.04 13.18
N GLY A 154 7.42 18.79 13.93
CA GLY A 154 6.92 20.08 13.47
C GLY A 154 6.51 21.02 14.57
N ALA A 155 6.04 22.19 14.15
CA ALA A 155 5.48 23.24 14.99
C ALA A 155 4.33 23.95 14.27
N ARG A 156 3.48 24.63 15.03
CA ARG A 156 2.37 25.43 14.47
C ARG A 156 2.86 26.78 13.87
N LYS A 157 4.05 27.22 14.27
CA LYS A 157 4.66 28.47 13.80
C LYS A 157 6.05 28.21 13.24
N ARG A 158 6.41 28.99 12.23
CA ARG A 158 7.78 29.00 11.69
C ARG A 158 8.77 29.45 12.76
N GLY A 159 9.84 28.69 12.97
CA GLY A 159 10.88 29.03 13.92
C GLY A 159 11.90 27.90 14.15
N GLY A 160 13.11 28.25 14.59
CA GLY A 160 14.16 27.26 14.83
C GLY A 160 14.38 26.32 13.63
N PRO A 161 14.34 24.99 13.83
CA PRO A 161 14.51 24.03 12.75
C PRO A 161 13.29 23.95 11.81
N TYR A 162 12.10 24.37 12.25
CA TYR A 162 10.83 24.24 11.53
C TYR A 162 10.69 25.32 10.48
N GLN A 163 11.26 25.10 9.29
CA GLN A 163 11.31 26.07 8.19
C GLN A 163 10.48 25.66 6.98
N THR A 164 10.12 24.40 6.85
CA THR A 164 9.42 23.84 5.70
C THR A 164 7.91 23.83 5.94
N PRO A 165 7.12 24.59 5.17
CA PRO A 165 5.67 24.64 5.34
C PRO A 165 4.97 23.44 4.72
N LEU A 166 3.94 22.91 5.40
CA LEU A 166 2.89 22.09 4.81
C LEU A 166 1.68 22.98 4.57
N TYR A 167 1.14 23.01 3.35
CA TYR A 167 0.08 23.92 2.98
C TYR A 167 -1.31 23.28 2.99
N LYS A 168 -2.31 24.09 3.38
CA LYS A 168 -3.74 23.82 3.14
C LYS A 168 -4.07 24.04 1.66
N VAL A 169 -5.23 23.53 1.25
CA VAL A 169 -5.77 23.82 -0.09
C VAL A 169 -5.93 25.33 -0.28
N PRO A 170 -5.35 25.90 -1.35
CA PRO A 170 -5.54 27.32 -1.69
C PRO A 170 -6.99 27.61 -2.09
N ASP A 171 -7.48 28.82 -1.76
CA ASP A 171 -8.87 29.19 -2.02
C ASP A 171 -9.19 29.36 -3.52
N ASP A 172 -8.17 29.62 -4.35
CA ASP A 172 -8.28 29.77 -5.79
C ASP A 172 -8.11 28.45 -6.57
N LEU A 173 -7.89 27.33 -5.87
CA LEU A 173 -7.82 26.03 -6.50
C LEU A 173 -9.23 25.53 -6.84
N VAL A 174 -9.50 25.37 -8.12
CA VAL A 174 -10.81 24.95 -8.65
C VAL A 174 -10.77 23.49 -9.07
N THR A 175 -11.77 22.71 -8.63
CA THR A 175 -12.05 21.36 -9.17
C THR A 175 -12.90 21.51 -10.42
N VAL A 176 -12.50 20.82 -11.51
CA VAL A 176 -13.28 20.75 -12.74
C VAL A 176 -13.95 19.38 -12.83
N ASP A 177 -15.27 19.35 -12.74
CA ASP A 177 -16.08 18.15 -12.88
C ASP A 177 -16.98 18.28 -14.11
N LEU A 178 -16.60 17.59 -15.17
CA LEU A 178 -17.34 17.52 -16.44
C LEU A 178 -17.80 16.11 -16.76
N ALA A 179 -17.71 15.17 -15.81
CA ALA A 179 -18.03 13.76 -16.02
C ALA A 179 -19.48 13.52 -16.47
N GLY A 180 -20.40 14.42 -16.12
CA GLY A 180 -21.80 14.34 -16.54
C GLY A 180 -22.00 14.53 -18.06
N VAL A 181 -21.07 15.21 -18.74
CA VAL A 181 -21.10 15.46 -20.20
C VAL A 181 -20.00 14.66 -20.91
N TYR A 182 -18.84 14.50 -20.27
CA TYR A 182 -17.67 13.78 -20.79
C TYR A 182 -17.31 12.64 -19.84
N PRO A 183 -17.93 11.43 -20.00
CA PRO A 183 -17.74 10.30 -19.06
C PRO A 183 -16.28 9.84 -18.95
N GLU A 184 -15.46 10.04 -19.99
CA GLU A 184 -14.02 9.75 -20.01
C GLU A 184 -13.23 10.54 -18.97
N LEU A 185 -13.74 11.71 -18.55
CA LEU A 185 -13.11 12.58 -17.54
C LEU A 185 -13.41 12.13 -16.10
N LYS A 186 -14.32 11.16 -15.89
CA LYS A 186 -14.80 10.73 -14.57
C LYS A 186 -13.69 10.36 -13.59
N ASN A 187 -12.60 9.79 -14.08
CA ASN A 187 -11.49 9.32 -13.27
C ASN A 187 -10.27 10.27 -13.33
N MET A 188 -10.41 11.43 -13.97
CA MET A 188 -9.34 12.43 -14.07
C MET A 188 -9.45 13.43 -12.91
N ARG A 189 -8.31 13.72 -12.28
CA ARG A 189 -8.22 14.74 -11.21
C ARG A 189 -7.92 16.09 -11.86
N LEU A 190 -8.92 16.69 -12.51
CA LEU A 190 -8.78 17.98 -13.18
C LEU A 190 -8.85 19.11 -12.14
N ARG A 191 -7.76 19.88 -12.04
CA ARG A 191 -7.61 21.03 -11.16
C ARG A 191 -7.04 22.21 -11.94
N GLY A 192 -7.41 23.41 -11.53
CA GLY A 192 -6.92 24.63 -12.12
C GLY A 192 -7.25 25.85 -11.27
N LYS A 193 -7.06 27.02 -11.82
CA LYS A 193 -7.54 28.29 -11.26
C LYS A 193 -8.30 29.09 -12.30
N LEU A 194 -9.20 29.93 -11.83
CA LEU A 194 -9.97 30.82 -12.70
C LEU A 194 -9.16 32.08 -13.02
N VAL A 195 -8.98 32.36 -14.31
CA VAL A 195 -8.38 33.59 -14.80
C VAL A 195 -9.37 34.23 -15.79
N GLY A 196 -10.01 35.32 -15.34
CA GLY A 196 -11.15 35.88 -16.06
C GLY A 196 -12.28 34.87 -16.19
N LYS A 197 -12.59 34.45 -17.42
CA LYS A 197 -13.62 33.41 -17.73
C LYS A 197 -13.02 32.05 -18.11
N LYS A 198 -11.73 31.85 -17.90
CA LYS A 198 -11.04 30.60 -18.28
C LYS A 198 -10.50 29.89 -17.06
N VAL A 199 -10.67 28.56 -17.00
CA VAL A 199 -9.92 27.71 -16.09
C VAL A 199 -8.59 27.38 -16.75
N VAL A 200 -7.50 27.73 -16.08
CA VAL A 200 -6.12 27.44 -16.53
C VAL A 200 -5.47 26.46 -15.55
N PRO A 201 -4.40 25.74 -15.95
CA PRO A 201 -3.67 24.86 -15.03
C PRO A 201 -3.24 25.61 -13.76
N TYR A 202 -3.29 24.93 -12.63
CA TYR A 202 -2.76 25.50 -11.38
C TYR A 202 -1.23 25.58 -11.43
N ALA A 203 -0.64 26.29 -10.47
CA ALA A 203 0.81 26.42 -10.33
C ALA A 203 1.50 25.05 -10.17
N THR A 204 2.67 24.88 -10.78
CA THR A 204 3.53 23.71 -10.57
C THR A 204 4.18 23.73 -9.19
N ARG A 205 4.81 22.63 -8.75
CA ARG A 205 5.64 22.62 -7.53
C ARG A 205 6.62 23.78 -7.50
N ALA A 206 7.41 23.95 -8.56
CA ALA A 206 8.40 24.99 -8.65
C ALA A 206 7.81 26.40 -8.50
N ASP A 207 6.60 26.63 -8.99
CA ASP A 207 5.91 27.91 -8.87
C ASP A 207 5.34 28.09 -7.47
N ILE A 208 4.80 27.04 -6.83
CA ILE A 208 4.28 27.07 -5.46
C ILE A 208 5.41 27.36 -4.47
N GLU A 209 6.56 26.69 -4.61
CA GLU A 209 7.71 26.87 -3.71
C GLU A 209 8.38 28.25 -3.84
N ARG A 210 8.31 28.87 -5.04
CA ARG A 210 8.87 30.20 -5.29
C ARG A 210 7.90 31.35 -5.04
N ALA A 211 6.59 31.07 -5.05
CA ALA A 211 5.58 32.12 -5.12
C ALA A 211 4.95 32.44 -3.76
N THR A 212 4.46 33.67 -3.64
CA THR A 212 3.59 34.11 -2.56
C THR A 212 2.14 33.61 -2.69
N SER A 213 1.82 32.87 -3.74
CA SER A 213 0.44 32.43 -4.06
C SER A 213 -0.22 31.56 -3.01
N VAL A 214 0.55 30.91 -2.16
CA VAL A 214 0.09 30.08 -1.05
C VAL A 214 0.41 30.68 0.32
N THR A 215 0.86 31.92 0.39
CA THR A 215 1.13 32.65 1.63
C THR A 215 -0.17 32.75 2.45
N GLY A 216 -0.08 32.44 3.74
CA GLY A 216 -1.24 32.39 4.65
C GLY A 216 -2.03 31.09 4.59
N LYS A 217 -1.57 30.12 3.81
CA LYS A 217 -2.13 28.76 3.73
C LYS A 217 -1.28 27.72 4.46
N GLU A 218 -0.27 28.14 5.20
CA GLU A 218 0.56 27.25 6.00
C GLU A 218 -0.30 26.56 7.07
N LEU A 219 -0.24 25.23 7.08
CA LEU A 219 -0.95 24.39 8.04
C LEU A 219 -0.07 24.15 9.27
N LEU A 220 1.14 23.69 9.02
CA LEU A 220 2.20 23.38 9.98
C LEU A 220 3.56 23.63 9.33
N TRP A 221 4.60 23.66 10.16
CA TRP A 221 5.99 23.80 9.74
C TRP A 221 6.78 22.59 10.22
N VAL A 222 7.52 21.93 9.34
CA VAL A 222 8.33 20.75 9.67
C VAL A 222 9.82 21.03 9.52
N ASP A 223 10.65 20.21 10.14
CA ASP A 223 12.10 20.38 10.23
C ASP A 223 12.85 19.83 9.03
N ASP A 224 12.28 18.85 8.31
CA ASP A 224 12.94 18.19 7.19
C ASP A 224 12.13 18.33 5.90
N GLU A 225 12.71 19.04 4.92
CA GLU A 225 12.12 19.28 3.61
C GLU A 225 12.07 18.00 2.75
N VAL A 226 13.04 17.09 2.93
CA VAL A 226 13.06 15.82 2.20
C VAL A 226 11.92 14.93 2.68
N GLU A 227 11.72 14.86 4.01
CA GLU A 227 10.59 14.13 4.58
C GLU A 227 9.25 14.78 4.21
N ALA A 228 9.17 16.11 4.12
CA ALA A 228 7.98 16.83 3.63
C ALA A 228 7.66 16.48 2.17
N PHE A 229 8.67 16.36 1.31
CA PHE A 229 8.47 15.91 -0.07
C PHE A 229 7.94 14.47 -0.11
N PHE A 230 8.56 13.55 0.65
CA PHE A 230 8.09 12.17 0.71
C PHE A 230 6.71 12.03 1.36
N LEU A 231 6.36 12.87 2.34
CA LEU A 231 5.01 12.97 2.89
C LEU A 231 3.96 13.25 1.80
N GLN A 232 4.27 14.16 0.85
CA GLN A 232 3.37 14.42 -0.29
C GLN A 232 3.23 13.20 -1.21
N VAL A 233 4.28 12.40 -1.37
CA VAL A 233 4.24 11.14 -2.13
C VAL A 233 3.38 10.09 -1.42
N GLN A 234 3.48 9.99 -0.08
CA GLN A 234 2.67 9.08 0.74
C GLN A 234 1.20 9.54 0.85
N GLY A 235 0.93 10.83 0.77
CA GLY A 235 -0.41 11.42 0.82
C GLY A 235 -0.94 11.69 2.23
N SER A 236 -0.37 11.11 3.27
CA SER A 236 -0.68 11.40 4.68
C SER A 236 0.50 11.06 5.57
N GLY A 237 0.53 11.66 6.76
CA GLY A 237 1.55 11.42 7.77
C GLY A 237 1.15 11.93 9.15
N ARG A 238 2.00 11.68 10.11
CA ARG A 238 1.87 12.20 11.48
C ARG A 238 2.89 13.28 11.71
N VAL A 239 2.50 14.30 12.44
CA VAL A 239 3.42 15.36 12.86
C VAL A 239 3.38 15.44 14.38
N GLN A 240 4.50 15.17 15.01
CA GLN A 240 4.70 15.43 16.44
C GLN A 240 5.03 16.91 16.61
N LEU A 241 4.11 17.65 17.20
CA LEU A 241 4.24 19.07 17.45
C LEU A 241 5.08 19.30 18.70
N THR A 242 6.20 19.99 18.57
CA THR A 242 7.13 20.23 19.69
C THR A 242 6.69 21.37 20.60
N ASP A 243 5.87 22.27 20.09
CA ASP A 243 5.31 23.42 20.83
C ASP A 243 4.11 23.02 21.71
N THR A 244 3.34 21.99 21.34
CA THR A 244 2.18 21.51 22.10
C THR A 244 2.33 20.09 22.64
N GLN A 245 3.39 19.36 22.24
CA GLN A 245 3.61 17.92 22.54
C GLN A 245 2.50 17.01 22.00
N GLU A 246 1.66 17.51 21.13
CA GLU A 246 0.55 16.78 20.51
C GLU A 246 1.03 16.10 19.22
N THR A 247 0.52 14.91 18.94
CA THR A 247 0.67 14.28 17.62
C THR A 247 -0.62 14.44 16.83
N VAL A 248 -0.52 15.10 15.70
CA VAL A 248 -1.63 15.31 14.77
C VAL A 248 -1.39 14.52 13.48
N ARG A 249 -2.45 14.19 12.76
CA ARG A 249 -2.36 13.67 11.39
C ARG A 249 -2.48 14.82 10.41
N VAL A 250 -1.59 14.84 9.42
CA VAL A 250 -1.76 15.61 8.20
C VAL A 250 -2.24 14.65 7.12
N ALA A 251 -3.46 14.87 6.63
CA ALA A 251 -4.12 14.02 5.66
C ALA A 251 -4.25 14.74 4.33
N TYR A 252 -4.21 13.98 3.24
CA TYR A 252 -4.47 14.49 1.90
C TYR A 252 -5.78 15.29 1.86
N ALA A 253 -5.73 16.48 1.35
CA ALA A 253 -6.90 17.31 1.12
C ALA A 253 -7.18 17.49 -0.38
N ASP A 254 -6.18 17.90 -1.15
CA ASP A 254 -6.24 18.00 -2.62
C ASP A 254 -4.82 18.10 -3.21
N GLN A 255 -4.73 18.28 -4.52
CA GLN A 255 -3.47 18.49 -5.25
C GLN A 255 -3.62 19.55 -6.34
N ASN A 256 -2.50 20.02 -6.89
CA ASN A 256 -2.47 21.08 -7.92
C ASN A 256 -2.90 20.63 -9.33
N GLY A 257 -3.30 19.37 -9.54
CA GLY A 257 -3.77 18.87 -10.84
C GLY A 257 -2.68 18.40 -11.80
N HIS A 258 -1.42 18.67 -11.52
CA HIS A 258 -0.31 18.18 -12.33
C HIS A 258 -0.08 16.69 -12.11
N PRO A 259 0.23 15.92 -13.19
CA PRO A 259 0.55 14.50 -13.05
C PRO A 259 1.84 14.32 -12.24
N TYR A 260 1.85 13.29 -11.40
CA TYR A 260 3.04 12.89 -10.66
C TYR A 260 4.13 12.41 -11.64
N LYS A 261 5.35 12.93 -11.47
CA LYS A 261 6.56 12.43 -12.13
C LYS A 261 7.53 11.88 -11.09
N SER A 262 7.96 10.62 -11.30
CA SER A 262 8.87 9.94 -10.38
C SER A 262 10.24 10.60 -10.40
N ILE A 263 10.68 11.14 -9.26
CA ILE A 263 12.03 11.70 -9.10
C ILE A 263 13.12 10.61 -9.14
N GLY A 264 12.78 9.38 -8.71
CA GLY A 264 13.68 8.23 -8.87
C GLY A 264 13.90 7.88 -10.34
N ARG A 265 12.83 7.91 -11.16
CA ARG A 265 12.94 7.72 -12.60
C ARG A 265 13.75 8.83 -13.26
N TYR A 266 13.53 10.07 -12.86
CA TYR A 266 14.33 11.22 -13.32
C TYR A 266 15.84 11.00 -13.10
N LEU A 267 16.24 10.52 -11.91
CA LEU A 267 17.66 10.22 -11.63
C LEU A 267 18.20 9.06 -12.47
N VAL A 268 17.37 8.04 -12.73
CA VAL A 268 17.74 6.93 -13.61
C VAL A 268 17.93 7.40 -15.05
N ASP A 269 17.02 8.22 -15.57
CA ASP A 269 17.08 8.76 -16.93
C ASP A 269 18.27 9.72 -17.12
N LYS A 270 18.74 10.36 -16.04
CA LYS A 270 19.97 11.16 -16.00
C LYS A 270 21.25 10.33 -15.83
N GLY A 271 21.15 9.03 -15.62
CA GLY A 271 22.30 8.16 -15.33
C GLY A 271 22.90 8.32 -13.93
N GLU A 272 22.22 9.02 -13.03
CA GLU A 272 22.68 9.30 -11.66
C GLU A 272 22.43 8.12 -10.70
N LEU A 273 21.40 7.33 -10.96
CA LEU A 273 21.09 6.09 -10.24
C LEU A 273 20.76 4.97 -11.22
N THR A 274 21.02 3.74 -10.79
CA THR A 274 20.43 2.56 -11.46
C THR A 274 18.99 2.36 -11.04
N LEU A 275 18.21 1.59 -11.80
CA LEU A 275 16.82 1.29 -11.47
C LEU A 275 16.67 0.59 -10.11
N SER A 276 17.66 -0.24 -9.72
CA SER A 276 17.68 -0.90 -8.41
C SER A 276 17.99 0.06 -7.25
N GLN A 277 18.71 1.14 -7.52
CA GLN A 277 19.03 2.18 -6.53
C GLN A 277 17.94 3.24 -6.37
N ALA A 278 16.99 3.32 -7.32
CA ALA A 278 15.91 4.33 -7.30
C ALA A 278 14.80 4.00 -6.28
N SER A 279 15.19 3.59 -5.07
CA SER A 279 14.34 3.46 -3.88
C SER A 279 14.27 4.77 -3.11
N ALA A 280 13.31 4.92 -2.17
CA ALA A 280 13.26 6.09 -1.31
C ALA A 280 14.58 6.33 -0.56
N GLN A 281 15.21 5.27 -0.05
CA GLN A 281 16.51 5.33 0.62
C GLN A 281 17.62 5.77 -0.33
N GLY A 282 17.66 5.22 -1.55
CA GLY A 282 18.67 5.60 -2.55
C GLY A 282 18.52 7.04 -3.02
N ILE A 283 17.28 7.52 -3.18
CA ILE A 283 17.01 8.93 -3.50
C ILE A 283 17.45 9.86 -2.36
N LYS A 284 17.13 9.52 -1.10
CA LYS A 284 17.59 10.28 0.08
C LYS A 284 19.12 10.31 0.17
N ALA A 285 19.79 9.18 -0.08
CA ALA A 285 21.24 9.12 -0.10
C ALA A 285 21.84 9.99 -1.23
N TRP A 286 21.21 10.00 -2.41
CA TRP A 286 21.63 10.87 -3.51
C TRP A 286 21.47 12.36 -3.14
N ILE A 287 20.36 12.76 -2.52
CA ILE A 287 20.11 14.14 -2.05
C ILE A 287 21.20 14.55 -1.04
N ALA A 288 21.53 13.68 -0.08
CA ALA A 288 22.56 13.94 0.92
C ALA A 288 23.94 14.18 0.28
N GLY A 289 24.25 13.46 -0.82
CA GLY A 289 25.47 13.66 -1.60
C GLY A 289 25.43 14.87 -2.55
N HIS A 290 24.26 15.43 -2.85
CA HIS A 290 24.07 16.50 -3.82
C HIS A 290 23.11 17.59 -3.28
N PRO A 291 23.42 18.23 -2.13
CA PRO A 291 22.48 19.12 -1.45
C PRO A 291 22.06 20.35 -2.29
N THR A 292 22.94 20.83 -3.17
CA THR A 292 22.68 21.98 -4.07
C THR A 292 21.75 21.63 -5.24
N ARG A 293 21.53 20.35 -5.52
CA ARG A 293 20.67 19.85 -6.61
C ARG A 293 19.32 19.32 -6.12
N LYS A 294 19.04 19.43 -4.83
CA LYS A 294 17.80 18.97 -4.23
C LYS A 294 16.57 19.61 -4.89
N ASP A 295 16.58 20.92 -5.06
CA ASP A 295 15.47 21.67 -5.66
C ASP A 295 15.27 21.32 -7.14
N GLU A 296 16.36 21.09 -7.90
CA GLU A 296 16.28 20.55 -9.26
C GLU A 296 15.51 19.23 -9.28
N LEU A 297 15.88 18.32 -8.36
CA LEU A 297 15.26 17.01 -8.26
C LEU A 297 13.78 17.09 -7.87
N PHE A 298 13.43 17.86 -6.85
CA PHE A 298 12.05 17.97 -6.40
C PHE A 298 11.16 18.61 -7.47
N ASN A 299 11.67 19.62 -8.17
CA ASN A 299 10.96 20.32 -9.22
C ASN A 299 10.78 19.51 -10.52
N ALA A 300 11.51 18.38 -10.68
CA ALA A 300 11.23 17.43 -11.74
C ALA A 300 9.82 16.79 -11.59
N ASN A 301 9.27 16.78 -10.37
CA ASN A 301 7.89 16.43 -10.12
C ASN A 301 7.01 17.68 -10.00
N PRO A 302 6.19 18.05 -11.00
CA PRO A 302 5.34 19.22 -10.96
C PRO A 302 4.13 19.08 -10.03
N SER A 303 3.80 17.86 -9.59
CA SER A 303 2.67 17.60 -8.68
C SER A 303 2.97 18.12 -7.27
N TYR A 304 1.98 18.77 -6.65
CA TYR A 304 2.04 19.27 -5.28
C TYR A 304 0.77 18.86 -4.52
N VAL A 305 0.94 18.33 -3.30
CA VAL A 305 -0.17 17.89 -2.45
C VAL A 305 -0.42 18.89 -1.34
N PHE A 306 -1.68 19.23 -1.14
CA PHE A 306 -2.18 20.07 -0.05
C PHE A 306 -2.81 19.21 1.03
N PHE A 307 -2.69 19.64 2.28
CA PHE A 307 -3.06 18.88 3.45
C PHE A 307 -4.17 19.54 4.27
N LYS A 308 -4.81 18.74 5.08
CA LYS A 308 -5.66 19.15 6.21
C LYS A 308 -5.18 18.46 7.48
N GLU A 309 -5.40 19.09 8.61
CA GLU A 309 -5.14 18.48 9.91
C GLU A 309 -6.34 17.63 10.33
N GLU A 310 -6.05 16.46 10.85
CA GLU A 310 -7.03 15.58 11.50
C GLU A 310 -6.56 15.21 12.89
N ARG A 311 -7.48 15.19 13.86
CA ARG A 311 -7.19 14.65 15.19
C ARG A 311 -6.87 13.17 15.10
N LEU A 312 -5.96 12.71 15.94
CA LEU A 312 -5.54 11.31 16.04
C LEU A 312 -5.86 10.76 17.45
N PRO A 313 -7.14 10.52 17.77
CA PRO A 313 -7.53 10.06 19.11
C PRO A 313 -7.04 8.64 19.41
N ASP A 314 -6.89 7.80 18.38
CA ASP A 314 -6.31 6.47 18.48
C ASP A 314 -5.12 6.36 17.51
N PRO A 315 -3.89 6.24 18.05
CA PRO A 315 -2.68 6.14 17.22
C PRO A 315 -2.60 4.85 16.39
N LYS A 316 -3.45 3.85 16.67
CA LYS A 316 -3.50 2.59 15.90
C LYS A 316 -4.34 2.70 14.63
N VAL A 317 -5.22 3.70 14.53
CA VAL A 317 -6.08 3.89 13.36
C VAL A 317 -5.26 4.50 12.22
N GLY A 318 -5.32 3.89 11.04
CA GLY A 318 -4.68 4.39 9.82
C GLY A 318 -5.37 5.62 9.24
N PRO A 319 -4.74 6.28 8.26
CA PRO A 319 -5.35 7.41 7.55
C PRO A 319 -6.56 6.95 6.74
N LYS A 320 -7.45 7.87 6.39
CA LYS A 320 -8.56 7.55 5.47
C LYS A 320 -8.03 7.45 4.05
N GLY A 321 -8.27 6.29 3.43
CA GLY A 321 -8.00 6.10 2.00
C GLY A 321 -9.08 6.72 1.10
N ALA A 322 -8.93 6.56 -0.21
CA ALA A 322 -9.84 7.10 -1.22
C ALA A 322 -11.29 6.59 -1.09
N LEU A 323 -11.50 5.40 -0.49
CA LEU A 323 -12.84 4.90 -0.15
C LEU A 323 -13.52 5.69 0.98
N GLY A 324 -12.78 6.54 1.70
CA GLY A 324 -13.27 7.31 2.86
C GLY A 324 -13.26 6.53 4.18
N VAL A 325 -12.66 5.36 4.22
CA VAL A 325 -12.51 4.52 5.42
C VAL A 325 -11.05 4.47 5.89
N PRO A 326 -10.80 4.23 7.19
CA PRO A 326 -9.44 4.04 7.69
C PRO A 326 -8.73 2.87 7.02
N LEU A 327 -7.49 3.08 6.63
CA LEU A 327 -6.63 2.02 6.11
C LEU A 327 -6.17 1.10 7.25
N THR A 328 -6.19 -0.19 7.00
CA THR A 328 -5.71 -1.20 7.94
C THR A 328 -4.30 -1.61 7.55
N PRO A 329 -3.30 -1.49 8.44
CA PRO A 329 -1.94 -1.93 8.18
C PRO A 329 -1.92 -3.36 7.64
N GLN A 330 -1.16 -3.57 6.55
CA GLN A 330 -0.99 -4.87 5.91
C GLN A 330 -2.29 -5.53 5.38
N ARG A 331 -3.42 -4.81 5.36
CA ARG A 331 -4.72 -5.31 4.85
C ARG A 331 -5.42 -4.31 3.93
N SER A 332 -4.81 -3.16 3.67
CA SER A 332 -5.29 -2.19 2.67
C SER A 332 -4.28 -2.01 1.55
N VAL A 333 -4.78 -1.73 0.36
CA VAL A 333 -3.97 -1.44 -0.81
C VAL A 333 -4.52 -0.26 -1.59
N ALA A 334 -3.62 0.51 -2.23
CA ALA A 334 -3.98 1.44 -3.29
C ALA A 334 -3.91 0.73 -4.65
N ILE A 335 -4.89 1.03 -5.50
CA ILE A 335 -5.08 0.44 -6.82
C ILE A 335 -5.46 1.50 -7.85
N ASP A 336 -5.46 1.12 -9.12
CA ASP A 336 -6.08 1.92 -10.18
C ASP A 336 -7.59 1.64 -10.24
N SER A 337 -8.38 2.58 -9.73
CA SER A 337 -9.85 2.44 -9.64
C SER A 337 -10.56 2.43 -11.00
N ARG A 338 -9.85 2.69 -12.09
CA ARG A 338 -10.38 2.49 -13.46
C ARG A 338 -10.59 0.99 -13.76
N PHE A 339 -9.79 0.13 -13.14
CA PHE A 339 -9.76 -1.30 -13.41
C PHE A 339 -10.25 -2.14 -12.23
N VAL A 340 -9.80 -1.82 -11.01
CA VAL A 340 -10.19 -2.55 -9.80
C VAL A 340 -11.24 -1.76 -9.04
N PRO A 341 -12.42 -2.32 -8.72
CA PRO A 341 -13.45 -1.60 -7.98
C PRO A 341 -12.98 -1.18 -6.59
N LEU A 342 -13.08 0.12 -6.29
CA LEU A 342 -12.73 0.65 -4.99
C LEU A 342 -13.64 0.07 -3.89
N GLY A 343 -13.02 -0.49 -2.86
CA GLY A 343 -13.65 -1.20 -1.75
C GLY A 343 -13.66 -2.72 -1.90
N ALA A 344 -13.37 -3.26 -3.09
CA ALA A 344 -13.38 -4.70 -3.33
C ALA A 344 -12.30 -5.44 -2.52
N PRO A 345 -12.58 -6.67 -2.05
CA PRO A 345 -11.54 -7.58 -1.58
C PRO A 345 -10.65 -8.00 -2.76
N VAL A 346 -9.36 -8.02 -2.51
CA VAL A 346 -8.32 -8.39 -3.47
C VAL A 346 -7.42 -9.45 -2.83
N PHE A 347 -7.23 -10.56 -3.49
CA PHE A 347 -6.19 -11.49 -3.08
C PHE A 347 -4.91 -11.17 -3.83
N LEU A 348 -3.88 -10.82 -3.08
CA LEU A 348 -2.55 -10.47 -3.59
C LEU A 348 -1.58 -11.63 -3.34
N ALA A 349 -0.93 -12.10 -4.40
CA ALA A 349 0.15 -13.06 -4.31
C ALA A 349 1.44 -12.43 -4.87
N THR A 350 2.40 -12.19 -3.99
CA THR A 350 3.70 -11.59 -4.27
C THR A 350 4.73 -12.13 -3.29
N THR A 351 5.88 -11.49 -3.15
CA THR A 351 6.89 -11.80 -2.13
C THR A 351 7.09 -10.62 -1.18
N GLN A 352 7.68 -10.86 -0.03
CA GLN A 352 8.09 -9.79 0.89
C GLN A 352 9.15 -8.90 0.24
N ALA A 353 9.30 -7.68 0.74
CA ALA A 353 10.26 -6.72 0.22
C ALA A 353 11.68 -7.31 0.18
N ASN A 354 12.34 -7.19 -0.97
CA ASN A 354 13.70 -7.73 -1.24
C ASN A 354 13.89 -9.20 -0.81
N SER A 355 12.89 -10.03 -1.00
CA SER A 355 12.89 -11.42 -0.55
C SER A 355 12.12 -12.31 -1.52
N ASP A 356 12.42 -13.59 -1.53
CA ASP A 356 11.63 -14.64 -2.21
C ASP A 356 10.56 -15.27 -1.29
N ILE A 357 10.44 -14.79 -0.05
CA ILE A 357 9.46 -15.29 0.90
C ILE A 357 8.05 -14.89 0.41
N PRO A 358 7.15 -15.87 0.18
CA PRO A 358 5.81 -15.56 -0.31
C PRO A 358 5.03 -14.63 0.63
N MET A 359 4.40 -13.63 0.05
CA MET A 359 3.40 -12.77 0.69
C MET A 359 2.07 -12.95 -0.05
N GLN A 360 1.16 -13.69 0.55
CA GLN A 360 -0.10 -14.15 -0.05
C GLN A 360 -1.23 -13.77 0.90
N ARG A 361 -1.96 -12.70 0.61
CA ARG A 361 -2.89 -12.08 1.56
C ARG A 361 -4.16 -11.57 0.89
N LEU A 362 -5.26 -11.72 1.62
CA LEU A 362 -6.51 -11.01 1.34
C LEU A 362 -6.37 -9.57 1.87
N VAL A 363 -6.51 -8.62 0.97
CA VAL A 363 -6.41 -7.17 1.23
C VAL A 363 -7.60 -6.44 0.63
N MET A 364 -7.84 -5.21 1.05
CA MET A 364 -8.98 -4.41 0.56
C MET A 364 -8.47 -3.26 -0.30
N ALA A 365 -9.08 -3.08 -1.46
CA ALA A 365 -8.80 -1.98 -2.39
C ALA A 365 -9.40 -0.67 -1.86
N GLN A 366 -8.83 -0.09 -0.81
CA GLN A 366 -9.41 1.04 -0.08
C GLN A 366 -8.82 2.40 -0.45
N ASP A 367 -7.76 2.39 -1.28
CA ASP A 367 -7.03 3.61 -1.60
C ASP A 367 -6.68 3.71 -3.09
N THR A 368 -6.24 4.90 -3.51
CA THR A 368 -5.75 5.20 -4.85
C THR A 368 -4.57 6.17 -4.77
N GLY A 369 -3.65 6.08 -5.71
CA GLY A 369 -2.51 6.99 -5.79
C GLY A 369 -2.33 7.59 -7.18
N GLY A 370 -1.74 8.79 -7.27
CA GLY A 370 -1.42 9.43 -8.55
C GLY A 370 -0.45 8.62 -9.41
N ALA A 371 0.46 7.89 -8.77
CA ALA A 371 1.44 7.00 -9.40
C ALA A 371 0.93 5.55 -9.57
N ILE A 372 -0.26 5.22 -9.05
CA ILE A 372 -0.80 3.85 -9.06
C ILE A 372 -1.66 3.72 -10.31
N ARG A 373 -1.04 3.35 -11.43
CA ARG A 373 -1.66 3.26 -12.75
C ARG A 373 -1.44 1.89 -13.37
N GLY A 374 -2.53 1.33 -13.93
CA GLY A 374 -2.55 0.04 -14.61
C GLY A 374 -3.36 -1.04 -13.88
N PRO A 375 -3.77 -2.10 -14.61
CA PRO A 375 -4.73 -3.09 -14.09
C PRO A 375 -4.16 -3.98 -12.97
N ILE A 376 -2.84 -4.27 -13.00
CA ILE A 376 -2.17 -5.13 -12.01
C ILE A 376 -1.13 -4.29 -11.25
N ARG A 377 -1.49 -3.05 -10.93
CA ARG A 377 -0.65 -2.14 -10.13
C ARG A 377 -1.21 -2.04 -8.72
N VAL A 378 -0.40 -2.44 -7.76
CA VAL A 378 -0.79 -2.46 -6.33
C VAL A 378 0.25 -1.69 -5.54
N ASP A 379 -0.22 -0.84 -4.62
CA ASP A 379 0.62 -0.23 -3.58
C ASP A 379 0.13 -0.70 -2.21
N TYR A 380 0.98 -1.38 -1.46
CA TYR A 380 0.62 -2.11 -0.24
C TYR A 380 0.85 -1.23 0.98
N PHE A 381 -0.19 -1.04 1.80
CA PHE A 381 -0.11 -0.22 3.01
C PHE A 381 0.57 -1.00 4.15
N PHE A 382 1.79 -0.66 4.47
CA PHE A 382 2.53 -1.29 5.56
C PHE A 382 2.12 -0.80 6.95
N GLY A 383 1.44 0.33 7.06
CA GLY A 383 1.07 0.95 8.33
C GLY A 383 1.94 2.16 8.66
N PHE A 384 2.48 2.21 9.86
CA PHE A 384 3.26 3.35 10.38
C PHE A 384 4.45 2.85 11.21
N GLY A 385 5.40 3.76 11.47
CA GLY A 385 6.63 3.46 12.21
C GLY A 385 7.79 3.01 11.33
N ALA A 386 8.95 2.79 11.95
CA ALA A 386 10.22 2.56 11.26
C ALA A 386 10.21 1.27 10.42
N GLU A 387 9.65 0.18 10.95
CA GLU A 387 9.54 -1.09 10.22
C GLU A 387 8.67 -0.95 8.95
N ALA A 388 7.54 -0.24 9.06
CA ALA A 388 6.68 0.04 7.92
C ALA A 388 7.39 0.88 6.86
N ALA A 389 8.16 1.90 7.28
CA ALA A 389 8.97 2.73 6.39
C ALA A 389 10.04 1.92 5.65
N GLU A 390 10.73 1.03 6.37
CA GLU A 390 11.77 0.19 5.78
C GLU A 390 11.19 -0.77 4.74
N ASN A 391 10.13 -1.49 5.10
CA ASN A 391 9.48 -2.45 4.20
C ASN A 391 8.85 -1.76 2.99
N ALA A 392 8.14 -0.64 3.20
CA ALA A 392 7.54 0.14 2.11
C ALA A 392 8.60 0.68 1.14
N GLY A 393 9.69 1.24 1.67
CA GLY A 393 10.76 1.79 0.85
C GLY A 393 11.54 0.76 0.02
N ARG A 394 11.51 -0.52 0.42
CA ARG A 394 12.16 -1.64 -0.28
C ARG A 394 11.20 -2.45 -1.14
N MET A 395 9.89 -2.25 -1.03
CA MET A 395 8.90 -3.05 -1.74
C MET A 395 8.85 -2.68 -3.22
N LYS A 396 9.39 -3.54 -4.07
CA LYS A 396 9.35 -3.44 -5.53
C LYS A 396 9.33 -4.84 -6.11
N GLN A 397 8.18 -5.52 -6.01
CA GLN A 397 8.04 -6.92 -6.33
C GLN A 397 7.06 -7.11 -7.51
N SER A 398 7.16 -8.26 -8.15
CA SER A 398 6.12 -8.73 -9.08
C SER A 398 5.02 -9.42 -8.28
N GLY A 399 3.76 -9.25 -8.68
CA GLY A 399 2.64 -9.91 -8.00
C GLY A 399 1.45 -10.16 -8.92
N ALA A 400 0.70 -11.21 -8.61
CA ALA A 400 -0.57 -11.54 -9.23
C ALA A 400 -1.73 -11.07 -8.34
N VAL A 401 -2.84 -10.71 -8.97
CA VAL A 401 -4.00 -10.10 -8.33
C VAL A 401 -5.26 -10.84 -8.72
N TRP A 402 -6.07 -11.21 -7.74
CA TRP A 402 -7.45 -11.70 -7.93
C TRP A 402 -8.42 -10.75 -7.24
N VAL A 403 -9.34 -10.16 -8.00
CA VAL A 403 -10.42 -9.35 -7.43
C VAL A 403 -11.58 -10.27 -7.08
N LEU A 404 -12.04 -10.22 -5.85
CA LEU A 404 -13.19 -10.98 -5.38
C LEU A 404 -14.45 -10.16 -5.65
N LEU A 405 -15.23 -10.56 -6.63
CA LEU A 405 -16.51 -9.91 -6.97
C LEU A 405 -17.67 -10.69 -6.36
N PRO A 406 -18.71 -10.00 -5.85
CA PRO A 406 -19.91 -10.67 -5.35
C PRO A 406 -20.52 -11.59 -6.41
N LYS A 407 -20.96 -12.78 -6.02
CA LYS A 407 -21.78 -13.63 -6.87
C LYS A 407 -23.08 -12.88 -7.16
N GLN A 408 -23.40 -12.72 -8.42
CA GLN A 408 -24.72 -12.19 -8.78
C GLN A 408 -25.79 -13.20 -8.33
N ALA A 409 -26.81 -12.72 -7.63
CA ALA A 409 -27.97 -13.54 -7.38
C ALA A 409 -28.53 -14.01 -8.75
N PRO A 410 -28.96 -15.28 -8.90
CA PRO A 410 -29.64 -15.69 -10.13
C PRO A 410 -30.83 -14.75 -10.36
N ALA A 411 -30.95 -14.25 -11.58
CA ALA A 411 -32.10 -13.44 -11.98
C ALA A 411 -33.36 -14.20 -11.61
N ARG A 412 -34.22 -13.59 -10.74
CA ARG A 412 -35.51 -14.16 -10.35
C ARG A 412 -36.51 -13.99 -11.47
#